data_a1783b092073170d6dc0bc368521ff31
#
_entry.id   a1783b092073170d6dc0bc368521ff31
#
_cell.length_a   1.000
_cell.length_b   1.000
_cell.length_c   1.000
_cell.angle_alpha   90.00
_cell.angle_beta   90.00
_cell.angle_gamma   90.00
#
_symmetry.space_group_name_H-M   'P 1'
#
loop_
_entity.id
_entity.type
_entity.pdbx_description
1 polymer ?
#
loop_
_entity_poly.entity_id
_entity_poly.type
_entity_poly.pdbx_seq_one_letter_code
_entity_poly.pdbx_strand_id
1 'polypeptide(L)'
;MDKEDARKLSPEQQKEKRKIALRMRMNGREFSEIGQTVGVHPRTVQYWWSRYQAEGLKSAVEGGKRGTEVGDRRTLSVEQEWAVQLLISEKMPDQLKLSFALWTRAAVRELIHRRFKIEMPIRTVGEYLKRWGFTPQKPLKKAYEQKPELVEAWLKESYPAIAERAKAEGAEIHWGDETGIRSDCQHGRSYAPAGKTPVQRVPGSRFATNMISTVTNQGKVRFMLYRETMTAPVLIRFLARLVRDAGRKVFLILDNLRVHHSNKVRDWLKKHAEHIELFFLPAYSPELNPDEYLNCDLKALVHGGKPARNRDELESKIRGAMMKIQNRPKRVMSY
;
A
#
# COMPACT_ATOMS: atom_id res chain seq x y z
N MET A 1 -3.04 -44.89 34.27
CA MET A 1 -3.69 -43.78 33.55
C MET A 1 -2.86 -42.52 33.76
N ASP A 2 -2.24 -42.02 32.73
CA ASP A 2 -1.52 -40.77 32.78
C ASP A 2 -2.47 -39.63 33.16
N LYS A 3 -2.13 -38.92 34.25
CA LYS A 3 -2.92 -37.75 34.68
C LYS A 3 -2.76 -36.64 33.69
N GLU A 4 -3.78 -36.43 32.86
CA GLU A 4 -3.83 -35.32 31.96
C GLU A 4 -3.80 -33.99 32.73
N ASP A 5 -2.80 -33.14 32.48
CA ASP A 5 -2.65 -31.85 33.17
C ASP A 5 -3.83 -30.94 32.81
N ALA A 6 -4.73 -30.71 33.77
CA ALA A 6 -5.93 -29.89 33.60
C ALA A 6 -5.64 -28.45 33.11
N ARG A 7 -4.40 -27.98 33.24
CA ARG A 7 -3.96 -26.65 32.74
C ARG A 7 -3.81 -26.59 31.21
N LYS A 8 -3.65 -27.78 30.56
CA LYS A 8 -3.50 -27.88 29.08
C LYS A 8 -4.84 -28.07 28.38
N LEU A 9 -5.93 -28.29 29.12
CA LEU A 9 -7.26 -28.46 28.57
C LEU A 9 -7.85 -27.14 28.03
N SER A 10 -8.78 -27.26 27.09
CA SER A 10 -9.54 -26.12 26.60
C SER A 10 -10.37 -25.44 27.70
N PRO A 11 -10.74 -24.15 27.57
CA PRO A 11 -11.59 -23.49 28.55
C PRO A 11 -12.91 -24.23 28.82
N GLU A 12 -13.52 -24.78 27.77
CA GLU A 12 -14.77 -25.57 27.86
C GLU A 12 -14.57 -26.86 28.67
N GLN A 13 -13.51 -27.61 28.40
CA GLN A 13 -13.18 -28.83 29.14
C GLN A 13 -12.88 -28.52 30.61
N GLN A 14 -12.17 -27.42 30.89
CA GLN A 14 -11.94 -26.99 32.26
C GLN A 14 -13.23 -26.56 32.95
N LYS A 15 -14.16 -25.92 32.24
CA LYS A 15 -15.48 -25.56 32.73
C LYS A 15 -16.30 -26.78 33.08
N GLU A 16 -16.30 -27.83 32.25
CA GLU A 16 -17.00 -29.10 32.55
C GLU A 16 -16.39 -29.81 33.72
N LYS A 17 -15.07 -29.90 33.85
CA LYS A 17 -14.42 -30.48 35.05
C LYS A 17 -14.85 -29.76 36.33
N ARG A 18 -14.97 -28.43 36.34
CA ARG A 18 -15.47 -27.66 37.50
C ARG A 18 -16.92 -27.99 37.83
N LYS A 19 -17.79 -28.07 36.81
CA LYS A 19 -19.20 -28.45 37.00
C LYS A 19 -19.34 -29.84 37.63
N ILE A 20 -18.60 -30.81 37.10
CA ILE A 20 -18.60 -32.19 37.64
C ILE A 20 -18.13 -32.18 39.09
N ALA A 21 -17.01 -31.52 39.40
CA ALA A 21 -16.47 -31.44 40.75
C ALA A 21 -17.45 -30.80 41.75
N LEU A 22 -18.10 -29.71 41.36
CA LEU A 22 -19.09 -29.04 42.22
C LEU A 22 -20.33 -29.89 42.44
N ARG A 23 -20.86 -30.60 41.41
CA ARG A 23 -21.98 -31.56 41.56
C ARG A 23 -21.64 -32.70 42.50
N MET A 24 -20.44 -33.27 42.36
CA MET A 24 -20.00 -34.35 43.26
C MET A 24 -19.92 -33.85 44.70
N ARG A 25 -19.45 -32.61 44.92
CA ARG A 25 -19.37 -32.02 46.27
C ARG A 25 -20.76 -31.73 46.85
N MET A 26 -21.71 -31.25 46.05
CA MET A 26 -23.11 -31.07 46.44
C MET A 26 -23.76 -32.40 46.89
N ASN A 27 -23.34 -33.53 46.27
CA ASN A 27 -23.76 -34.86 46.62
C ASN A 27 -22.97 -35.47 47.80
N GLY A 28 -22.22 -34.66 48.56
CA GLY A 28 -21.53 -35.06 49.78
C GLY A 28 -20.21 -35.80 49.60
N ARG A 29 -19.66 -35.92 48.37
CA ARG A 29 -18.39 -36.60 48.13
C ARG A 29 -17.20 -35.83 48.72
N GLU A 30 -16.19 -36.58 49.15
CA GLU A 30 -14.96 -35.99 49.72
C GLU A 30 -14.07 -35.32 48.67
N PHE A 31 -13.36 -34.26 49.04
CA PHE A 31 -12.49 -33.50 48.14
C PHE A 31 -11.36 -34.35 47.52
N SER A 32 -10.86 -35.34 48.27
CA SER A 32 -9.86 -36.28 47.80
C SER A 32 -10.38 -37.15 46.67
N GLU A 33 -11.58 -37.73 46.84
CA GLU A 33 -12.27 -38.57 45.87
C GLU A 33 -12.59 -37.76 44.58
N ILE A 34 -13.14 -36.55 44.74
CA ILE A 34 -13.45 -35.65 43.62
C ILE A 34 -12.17 -35.31 42.86
N GLY A 35 -11.09 -34.97 43.59
CA GLY A 35 -9.80 -34.63 42.98
C GLY A 35 -9.23 -35.77 42.12
N GLN A 36 -9.36 -37.00 42.59
CA GLN A 36 -8.97 -38.20 41.82
C GLN A 36 -9.83 -38.39 40.58
N THR A 37 -11.16 -38.24 40.70
CA THR A 37 -12.12 -38.45 39.62
C THR A 37 -11.93 -37.42 38.48
N VAL A 38 -11.78 -36.12 38.81
CA VAL A 38 -11.65 -35.08 37.79
C VAL A 38 -10.20 -34.80 37.39
N GLY A 39 -9.24 -35.51 37.99
CA GLY A 39 -7.80 -35.40 37.65
C GLY A 39 -7.16 -34.08 38.08
N VAL A 40 -7.54 -33.57 39.26
CA VAL A 40 -6.95 -32.33 39.84
C VAL A 40 -6.57 -32.56 41.32
N HIS A 41 -5.73 -31.70 41.87
CA HIS A 41 -5.39 -31.76 43.28
C HIS A 41 -6.61 -31.42 44.16
N PRO A 42 -6.85 -32.11 45.30
CA PRO A 42 -7.99 -31.87 46.20
C PRO A 42 -8.15 -30.39 46.61
N ARG A 43 -7.04 -29.69 46.85
CA ARG A 43 -7.01 -28.24 47.15
C ARG A 43 -7.62 -27.37 46.06
N THR A 44 -7.52 -27.81 44.79
CA THR A 44 -8.17 -27.12 43.67
C THR A 44 -9.69 -27.25 43.73
N VAL A 45 -10.18 -28.43 44.14
CA VAL A 45 -11.62 -28.67 44.33
C VAL A 45 -12.14 -27.84 45.51
N GLN A 46 -11.38 -27.77 46.61
CA GLN A 46 -11.72 -26.91 47.77
C GLN A 46 -11.82 -25.43 47.34
N TYR A 47 -10.87 -24.94 46.55
CA TYR A 47 -10.91 -23.59 46.01
C TYR A 47 -12.17 -23.32 45.15
N TRP A 48 -12.54 -24.25 44.28
CA TRP A 48 -13.75 -24.11 43.46
C TRP A 48 -15.02 -24.17 44.34
N TRP A 49 -15.02 -24.96 45.39
CA TRP A 49 -16.12 -25.04 46.34
C TRP A 49 -16.25 -23.73 47.16
N SER A 50 -15.17 -23.19 47.66
CA SER A 50 -15.20 -21.93 48.37
C SER A 50 -15.70 -20.76 47.48
N ARG A 51 -15.28 -20.77 46.20
CA ARG A 51 -15.84 -19.79 45.23
C ARG A 51 -17.33 -20.01 45.00
N TYR A 52 -17.77 -21.23 44.91
CA TYR A 52 -19.19 -21.54 44.79
C TYR A 52 -19.99 -20.99 45.96
N GLN A 53 -19.51 -21.19 47.17
CA GLN A 53 -20.17 -20.66 48.38
C GLN A 53 -20.18 -19.16 48.48
N ALA A 54 -19.11 -18.48 48.01
CA ALA A 54 -18.98 -17.03 48.06
C ALA A 54 -19.69 -16.31 46.91
N GLU A 55 -19.59 -16.82 45.69
CA GLU A 55 -19.94 -16.10 44.46
C GLU A 55 -21.01 -16.81 43.61
N GLY A 56 -21.45 -17.98 44.00
CA GLY A 56 -22.44 -18.81 43.31
C GLY A 56 -21.86 -19.64 42.15
N LEU A 57 -22.75 -20.48 41.55
CA LEU A 57 -22.38 -21.50 40.57
C LEU A 57 -21.72 -20.91 39.30
N LYS A 58 -22.26 -19.83 38.79
CA LYS A 58 -21.77 -19.23 37.57
C LYS A 58 -20.30 -18.79 37.68
N SER A 59 -19.97 -18.11 38.76
CA SER A 59 -18.59 -17.64 39.00
C SER A 59 -17.62 -18.79 39.27
N ALA A 60 -18.04 -19.79 40.06
CA ALA A 60 -17.20 -20.94 40.38
C ALA A 60 -16.88 -21.82 39.16
N VAL A 61 -17.78 -21.88 38.18
CA VAL A 61 -17.63 -22.66 36.95
C VAL A 61 -16.86 -21.87 35.87
N GLU A 62 -17.11 -20.59 35.74
CA GLU A 62 -16.39 -19.72 34.82
C GLU A 62 -14.97 -19.46 35.35
N GLY A 63 -13.96 -19.83 34.60
CA GLY A 63 -12.57 -19.57 34.98
C GLY A 63 -12.29 -18.08 34.94
N GLY A 64 -11.41 -17.59 35.78
CA GLY A 64 -10.87 -16.23 35.68
C GLY A 64 -10.17 -16.02 34.34
N LYS A 65 -10.24 -14.78 33.83
CA LYS A 65 -9.51 -14.38 32.64
C LYS A 65 -8.00 -14.54 32.91
N ARG A 66 -7.33 -15.35 32.09
CA ARG A 66 -5.87 -15.53 32.22
C ARG A 66 -5.13 -14.37 31.62
N GLY A 67 -4.09 -13.94 32.30
CA GLY A 67 -3.21 -12.85 31.85
C GLY A 67 -3.53 -11.52 32.51
N THR A 68 -2.72 -10.54 32.19
CA THR A 68 -2.87 -9.15 32.64
C THR A 68 -4.03 -8.49 31.89
N GLU A 69 -4.76 -7.59 32.53
CA GLU A 69 -5.80 -6.84 31.83
C GLU A 69 -5.23 -5.98 30.70
N VAL A 70 -6.08 -5.72 29.70
CA VAL A 70 -5.65 -4.87 28.57
C VAL A 70 -5.36 -3.48 29.09
N GLY A 71 -4.09 -3.10 29.06
CA GLY A 71 -3.64 -1.79 29.56
C GLY A 71 -2.74 -1.85 30.80
N ASP A 72 -2.76 -2.95 31.54
CA ASP A 72 -1.81 -3.18 32.62
C ASP A 72 -0.36 -3.14 32.12
N ARG A 73 0.52 -2.53 32.90
CA ARG A 73 1.96 -2.39 32.59
C ARG A 73 2.26 -1.63 31.32
N ARG A 74 1.38 -0.71 30.89
CA ARG A 74 1.73 0.22 29.80
C ARG A 74 2.82 1.18 30.27
N THR A 75 3.80 1.40 29.40
CA THR A 75 4.91 2.34 29.65
C THR A 75 4.45 3.79 29.49
N LEU A 76 3.46 4.05 28.60
CA LEU A 76 2.87 5.36 28.37
C LEU A 76 1.48 5.45 29.04
N SER A 77 1.16 6.61 29.59
CA SER A 77 -0.22 6.93 29.99
C SER A 77 -1.11 7.12 28.75
N VAL A 78 -2.43 7.11 28.95
CA VAL A 78 -3.40 7.32 27.88
C VAL A 78 -3.19 8.68 27.21
N GLU A 79 -2.93 9.73 27.99
CA GLU A 79 -2.67 11.08 27.51
C GLU A 79 -1.38 11.17 26.71
N GLN A 80 -0.33 10.45 27.15
CA GLN A 80 0.94 10.37 26.43
C GLN A 80 0.79 9.62 25.10
N GLU A 81 0.03 8.51 25.11
CA GLU A 81 -0.27 7.77 23.87
C GLU A 81 -0.99 8.67 22.86
N TRP A 82 -2.03 9.38 23.30
CA TRP A 82 -2.80 10.30 22.46
C TRP A 82 -1.93 11.44 21.91
N ALA A 83 -1.09 12.05 22.74
CA ALA A 83 -0.21 13.14 22.33
C ALA A 83 0.81 12.67 21.27
N VAL A 84 1.35 11.44 21.38
CA VAL A 84 2.26 10.88 20.37
C VAL A 84 1.51 10.61 19.06
N GLN A 85 0.32 10.01 19.12
CA GLN A 85 -0.49 9.72 17.93
C GLN A 85 -0.84 11.01 17.16
N LEU A 86 -1.25 12.05 17.86
CA LEU A 86 -1.56 13.36 17.28
C LEU A 86 -0.34 13.93 16.53
N LEU A 87 0.82 13.93 17.19
CA LEU A 87 2.06 14.47 16.60
C LEU A 87 2.50 13.68 15.35
N ILE A 88 2.37 12.34 15.37
CA ILE A 88 2.71 11.50 14.21
C ILE A 88 1.74 11.74 13.04
N SER A 89 0.48 12.04 13.33
CA SER A 89 -0.54 12.25 12.30
C SER A 89 -0.48 13.65 11.68
N GLU A 90 -0.14 14.66 12.45
CA GLU A 90 -0.23 16.07 12.01
C GLU A 90 1.11 16.68 11.59
N LYS A 91 2.22 16.12 12.03
CA LYS A 91 3.55 16.71 11.80
C LYS A 91 4.53 15.71 11.23
N MET A 92 5.48 16.20 10.46
CA MET A 92 6.66 15.45 10.06
C MET A 92 7.75 15.52 11.14
N PRO A 93 8.68 14.55 11.22
CA PRO A 93 9.73 14.54 12.25
C PRO A 93 10.62 15.80 12.26
N ASP A 94 10.95 16.35 11.09
CA ASP A 94 11.77 17.55 10.93
C ASP A 94 11.08 18.80 11.48
N GLN A 95 9.76 18.92 11.36
CA GLN A 95 8.97 20.01 11.98
C GLN A 95 9.05 19.97 13.52
N LEU A 96 9.37 18.82 14.10
CA LEU A 96 9.63 18.64 15.53
C LEU A 96 11.14 18.68 15.86
N LYS A 97 11.97 19.15 14.93
CA LYS A 97 13.44 19.24 15.06
C LYS A 97 14.09 17.88 15.35
N LEU A 98 13.49 16.78 14.87
CA LEU A 98 14.07 15.46 14.91
C LEU A 98 14.94 15.24 13.66
N SER A 99 16.04 14.51 13.78
CA SER A 99 16.95 14.20 12.66
C SER A 99 16.46 13.03 11.79
N PHE A 100 15.16 12.99 11.48
CA PHE A 100 14.53 11.94 10.68
C PHE A 100 13.65 12.57 9.61
N ALA A 101 13.71 12.04 8.38
CA ALA A 101 12.82 12.47 7.30
C ALA A 101 11.43 11.82 7.36
N LEU A 102 11.30 10.67 8.00
CA LEU A 102 10.08 9.88 8.06
C LEU A 102 9.83 9.33 9.46
N TRP A 103 8.57 9.08 9.79
CA TRP A 103 8.18 8.38 11.01
C TRP A 103 8.56 6.91 10.95
N THR A 104 9.75 6.60 11.41
CA THR A 104 10.22 5.24 11.70
C THR A 104 10.02 4.91 13.17
N ARG A 105 10.14 3.63 13.54
CA ARG A 105 10.13 3.24 14.97
C ARG A 105 11.20 3.99 15.77
N ALA A 106 12.36 4.26 15.14
CA ALA A 106 13.44 5.03 15.79
C ALA A 106 13.04 6.49 15.99
N ALA A 107 12.40 7.13 15.01
CA ALA A 107 11.91 8.50 15.14
C ALA A 107 10.84 8.63 16.23
N VAL A 108 9.90 7.66 16.31
CA VAL A 108 8.87 7.64 17.36
C VAL A 108 9.49 7.41 18.74
N ARG A 109 10.48 6.53 18.86
CA ARG A 109 11.22 6.34 20.11
C ARG A 109 11.90 7.64 20.57
N GLU A 110 12.56 8.33 19.66
CA GLU A 110 13.21 9.60 19.94
C GLU A 110 12.20 10.68 20.36
N LEU A 111 11.04 10.74 19.71
CA LEU A 111 9.95 11.64 20.09
C LEU A 111 9.48 11.38 21.54
N ILE A 112 9.23 10.11 21.88
CA ILE A 112 8.81 9.69 23.22
C ILE A 112 9.88 10.09 24.26
N HIS A 113 11.15 9.78 23.96
CA HIS A 113 12.25 10.12 24.84
C HIS A 113 12.38 11.62 25.06
N ARG A 114 12.38 12.43 23.99
CA ARG A 114 12.48 13.90 24.11
C ARG A 114 11.35 14.51 24.90
N ARG A 115 10.10 14.06 24.66
CA ARG A 115 8.92 14.68 25.23
C ARG A 115 8.63 14.23 26.66
N PHE A 116 8.86 12.97 26.97
CA PHE A 116 8.45 12.36 28.24
C PHE A 116 9.61 11.82 29.05
N LYS A 117 10.86 11.84 28.53
CA LYS A 117 12.05 11.24 29.15
C LYS A 117 11.90 9.74 29.42
N ILE A 118 11.08 9.06 28.61
CA ILE A 118 10.85 7.62 28.74
C ILE A 118 11.74 6.88 27.74
N GLU A 119 12.57 5.97 28.25
CA GLU A 119 13.35 5.03 27.45
C GLU A 119 12.48 3.84 27.09
N MET A 120 12.27 3.63 25.80
CA MET A 120 11.42 2.54 25.29
C MET A 120 12.19 1.66 24.29
N PRO A 121 12.19 0.32 24.47
CA PRO A 121 12.76 -0.59 23.47
C PRO A 121 12.05 -0.43 22.11
N ILE A 122 12.81 -0.49 21.02
CA ILE A 122 12.31 -0.31 19.66
C ILE A 122 11.17 -1.29 19.29
N ARG A 123 11.20 -2.50 19.87
CA ARG A 123 10.14 -3.50 19.72
C ARG A 123 8.84 -3.03 20.37
N THR A 124 8.94 -2.49 21.58
CA THR A 124 7.77 -1.97 22.32
C THR A 124 7.13 -0.80 21.56
N VAL A 125 7.92 0.11 20.97
CA VAL A 125 7.40 1.16 20.08
C VAL A 125 6.61 0.55 18.91
N GLY A 126 7.11 -0.54 18.32
CA GLY A 126 6.40 -1.25 17.26
C GLY A 126 5.05 -1.83 17.71
N GLU A 127 4.96 -2.35 18.94
CA GLU A 127 3.70 -2.85 19.50
C GLU A 127 2.71 -1.70 19.79
N TYR A 128 3.19 -0.55 20.24
CA TYR A 128 2.36 0.65 20.40
C TYR A 128 1.81 1.12 19.06
N LEU A 129 2.66 1.28 18.04
CA LEU A 129 2.22 1.69 16.69
C LEU A 129 1.16 0.74 16.14
N LYS A 130 1.38 -0.58 16.26
CA LYS A 130 0.39 -1.60 15.83
C LYS A 130 -0.94 -1.47 16.58
N ARG A 131 -0.90 -1.25 17.89
CA ARG A 131 -2.09 -1.06 18.74
C ARG A 131 -2.87 0.18 18.35
N TRP A 132 -2.17 1.27 17.98
CA TRP A 132 -2.76 2.52 17.51
C TRP A 132 -3.26 2.44 16.06
N GLY A 133 -3.09 1.31 15.36
CA GLY A 133 -3.50 1.14 13.97
C GLY A 133 -2.53 1.70 12.95
N PHE A 134 -1.32 2.10 13.35
CA PHE A 134 -0.31 2.57 12.41
C PHE A 134 0.41 1.39 11.76
N THR A 135 0.46 1.40 10.44
CA THR A 135 1.16 0.39 9.63
C THR A 135 2.26 1.03 8.79
N PRO A 136 3.36 0.31 8.48
CA PRO A 136 4.38 0.83 7.58
C PRO A 136 3.78 1.08 6.20
N GLN A 137 3.84 2.33 5.73
CA GLN A 137 3.38 2.75 4.41
C GLN A 137 4.56 3.24 3.58
N LYS A 138 4.50 3.02 2.26
CA LYS A 138 5.42 3.66 1.33
C LYS A 138 5.02 5.13 1.19
N PRO A 139 5.89 6.09 1.54
CA PRO A 139 5.51 7.50 1.46
C PRO A 139 5.26 7.92 0.02
N LEU A 140 4.20 8.68 -0.17
CA LEU A 140 3.96 9.39 -1.43
C LEU A 140 4.94 10.56 -1.50
N LYS A 141 5.72 10.61 -2.59
CA LYS A 141 6.61 11.74 -2.85
C LYS A 141 5.82 12.86 -3.50
N LYS A 142 5.79 14.02 -2.87
CA LYS A 142 5.25 15.26 -3.44
C LYS A 142 6.39 16.25 -3.63
N ALA A 143 6.42 16.94 -4.78
CA ALA A 143 7.38 18.00 -5.02
C ALA A 143 7.04 19.20 -4.12
N TYR A 144 8.07 19.88 -3.63
CA TYR A 144 7.87 21.13 -2.86
C TYR A 144 7.23 22.24 -3.71
N GLU A 145 7.43 22.17 -5.03
CA GLU A 145 6.90 23.11 -6.02
C GLU A 145 5.43 22.85 -6.36
N GLN A 146 4.85 21.73 -5.93
CA GLN A 146 3.43 21.44 -6.14
C GLN A 146 2.57 22.43 -5.35
N LYS A 147 1.60 23.04 -6.03
CA LYS A 147 0.62 23.94 -5.44
C LYS A 147 -0.71 23.21 -5.22
N PRO A 148 -1.07 22.87 -3.98
CA PRO A 148 -2.29 22.10 -3.67
C PRO A 148 -3.56 22.79 -4.20
N GLU A 149 -3.60 24.12 -4.18
CA GLU A 149 -4.75 24.90 -4.65
C GLU A 149 -4.99 24.68 -6.16
N LEU A 150 -3.91 24.58 -6.97
CA LEU A 150 -4.03 24.31 -8.40
C LEU A 150 -4.50 22.88 -8.67
N VAL A 151 -4.09 21.91 -7.84
CA VAL A 151 -4.56 20.53 -7.93
C VAL A 151 -6.05 20.46 -7.60
N GLU A 152 -6.46 21.17 -6.55
CA GLU A 152 -7.87 21.20 -6.12
C GLU A 152 -8.76 21.89 -7.17
N ALA A 153 -8.34 23.04 -7.68
CA ALA A 153 -9.04 23.76 -8.75
C ALA A 153 -9.14 22.90 -10.03
N TRP A 154 -8.07 22.18 -10.36
CA TRP A 154 -8.09 21.29 -11.53
C TRP A 154 -9.11 20.16 -11.38
N LEU A 155 -9.17 19.53 -10.20
CA LEU A 155 -10.12 18.44 -9.91
C LEU A 155 -11.58 18.93 -9.81
N LYS A 156 -11.81 20.12 -9.26
CA LYS A 156 -13.17 20.64 -9.02
C LYS A 156 -13.75 21.40 -10.23
N GLU A 157 -12.91 22.02 -11.03
CA GLU A 157 -13.32 22.95 -12.10
C GLU A 157 -12.85 22.50 -13.48
N SER A 158 -11.52 22.35 -13.66
CA SER A 158 -10.94 22.15 -15.00
C SER A 158 -11.32 20.79 -15.59
N TYR A 159 -11.10 19.71 -14.84
CA TYR A 159 -11.41 18.37 -15.36
C TYR A 159 -12.92 18.13 -15.57
N PRO A 160 -13.82 18.52 -14.66
CA PRO A 160 -15.26 18.45 -14.93
C PRO A 160 -15.67 19.20 -16.19
N ALA A 161 -15.15 20.40 -16.44
CA ALA A 161 -15.42 21.16 -17.65
C ALA A 161 -14.90 20.44 -18.91
N ILE A 162 -13.70 19.84 -18.86
CA ILE A 162 -13.16 19.01 -19.95
C ILE A 162 -14.07 17.81 -20.21
N ALA A 163 -14.53 17.13 -19.16
CA ALA A 163 -15.37 15.95 -19.27
C ALA A 163 -16.76 16.28 -19.85
N GLU A 164 -17.36 17.38 -19.44
CA GLU A 164 -18.63 17.87 -19.99
C GLU A 164 -18.51 18.23 -21.47
N ARG A 165 -17.44 18.99 -21.84
CA ARG A 165 -17.16 19.30 -23.23
C ARG A 165 -16.91 18.04 -24.06
N ALA A 166 -16.13 17.10 -23.56
CA ALA A 166 -15.86 15.85 -24.27
C ALA A 166 -17.16 15.08 -24.56
N LYS A 167 -18.09 15.05 -23.59
CA LYS A 167 -19.42 14.45 -23.78
C LYS A 167 -20.25 15.18 -24.85
N ALA A 168 -20.25 16.51 -24.81
CA ALA A 168 -20.99 17.35 -25.78
C ALA A 168 -20.43 17.22 -27.20
N GLU A 169 -19.11 17.16 -27.35
CA GLU A 169 -18.42 17.08 -28.64
C GLU A 169 -18.21 15.63 -29.14
N GLY A 170 -18.62 14.62 -28.37
CA GLY A 170 -18.38 13.20 -28.69
C GLY A 170 -16.90 12.82 -28.68
N ALA A 171 -16.06 13.62 -28.00
CA ALA A 171 -14.63 13.41 -27.90
C ALA A 171 -14.27 12.29 -26.93
N GLU A 172 -13.12 11.64 -27.17
CA GLU A 172 -12.56 10.63 -26.28
C GLU A 172 -11.44 11.26 -25.44
N ILE A 173 -11.54 11.16 -24.10
CA ILE A 173 -10.50 11.67 -23.20
C ILE A 173 -9.39 10.63 -23.08
N HIS A 174 -8.17 11.07 -23.38
CA HIS A 174 -6.93 10.33 -23.21
C HIS A 174 -6.04 11.02 -22.19
N TRP A 175 -5.39 10.22 -21.35
CA TRP A 175 -4.34 10.64 -20.44
C TRP A 175 -3.03 10.09 -20.95
N GLY A 176 -2.04 10.92 -21.12
CA GLY A 176 -0.77 10.50 -21.72
C GLY A 176 0.43 10.85 -20.87
N ASP A 177 1.49 10.07 -21.08
CA ASP A 177 2.79 10.25 -20.43
C ASP A 177 3.93 9.66 -21.25
N GLU A 178 5.14 10.13 -20.98
CA GLU A 178 6.37 9.59 -21.54
C GLU A 178 7.12 8.78 -20.48
N THR A 179 7.63 7.64 -20.87
CA THR A 179 8.44 6.82 -19.98
C THR A 179 9.67 6.26 -20.68
N GLY A 180 10.80 6.26 -19.96
CA GLY A 180 12.02 5.55 -20.36
C GLY A 180 12.10 4.19 -19.71
N ILE A 181 12.39 3.15 -20.49
CA ILE A 181 12.61 1.79 -20.02
C ILE A 181 14.07 1.43 -20.26
N ARG A 182 14.80 1.13 -19.18
CA ARG A 182 16.22 0.81 -19.19
C ARG A 182 16.47 -0.67 -18.99
N SER A 183 17.56 -1.17 -19.58
CA SER A 183 17.96 -2.58 -19.48
C SER A 183 18.51 -2.98 -18.11
N ASP A 184 18.99 -2.01 -17.33
CA ASP A 184 19.66 -2.21 -16.04
C ASP A 184 18.73 -2.10 -14.83
N CYS A 185 17.43 -1.92 -15.05
CA CYS A 185 16.44 -1.96 -13.99
C CYS A 185 16.06 -3.38 -13.61
N GLN A 186 16.00 -3.66 -12.32
CA GLN A 186 15.55 -4.96 -11.80
C GLN A 186 14.38 -4.74 -10.85
N HIS A 187 13.38 -5.60 -10.97
CA HIS A 187 12.25 -5.64 -10.06
C HIS A 187 12.13 -7.02 -9.43
N GLY A 188 12.10 -7.04 -8.10
CA GLY A 188 11.89 -8.26 -7.33
C GLY A 188 13.08 -8.67 -6.48
N ARG A 189 12.88 -9.75 -5.75
CA ARG A 189 13.87 -10.40 -4.89
C ARG A 189 13.97 -11.87 -5.31
N SER A 190 15.16 -12.47 -5.14
CA SER A 190 15.39 -13.90 -5.37
C SER A 190 15.69 -14.59 -4.04
N TYR A 191 15.30 -15.84 -3.95
CA TYR A 191 15.70 -16.69 -2.83
C TYR A 191 17.12 -17.19 -3.02
N ALA A 192 17.89 -17.19 -1.95
CA ALA A 192 19.21 -17.79 -1.84
C ALA A 192 19.42 -18.31 -0.40
N PRO A 193 20.39 -19.20 -0.16
CA PRO A 193 20.76 -19.57 1.22
C PRO A 193 21.07 -18.34 2.07
N ALA A 194 20.75 -18.40 3.37
CA ALA A 194 21.06 -17.31 4.29
C ALA A 194 22.53 -16.90 4.22
N GLY A 195 22.78 -15.59 4.13
CA GLY A 195 24.14 -15.04 4.00
C GLY A 195 24.74 -15.11 2.58
N LYS A 196 24.03 -15.64 1.59
CA LYS A 196 24.47 -15.68 0.17
C LYS A 196 23.62 -14.77 -0.69
N THR A 197 24.23 -13.81 -1.37
CA THR A 197 23.53 -12.92 -2.31
C THR A 197 23.34 -13.64 -3.65
N PRO A 198 22.12 -13.71 -4.18
CA PRO A 198 21.88 -14.28 -5.51
C PRO A 198 22.50 -13.40 -6.59
N VAL A 199 23.08 -14.03 -7.60
CA VAL A 199 23.73 -13.36 -8.73
C VAL A 199 22.86 -13.50 -9.97
N GLN A 200 22.55 -12.36 -10.61
CA GLN A 200 21.90 -12.31 -11.91
C GLN A 200 22.89 -11.80 -12.98
N ARG A 201 23.03 -12.54 -14.05
CA ARG A 201 23.84 -12.11 -15.19
C ARG A 201 23.04 -11.16 -16.06
N VAL A 202 23.59 -9.99 -16.35
CA VAL A 202 23.03 -8.95 -17.20
C VAL A 202 24.05 -8.50 -18.23
N PRO A 203 23.65 -7.96 -19.39
CA PRO A 203 24.58 -7.38 -20.37
C PRO A 203 25.43 -6.27 -19.72
N GLY A 204 26.71 -6.21 -20.07
CA GLY A 204 27.59 -5.14 -19.62
C GLY A 204 27.26 -3.77 -20.24
N SER A 205 26.69 -3.75 -21.46
CA SER A 205 26.22 -2.53 -22.11
C SER A 205 24.83 -2.12 -21.59
N ARG A 206 24.67 -0.83 -21.30
CA ARG A 206 23.37 -0.24 -20.94
C ARG A 206 22.69 0.29 -22.18
N PHE A 207 21.43 -0.05 -22.34
CA PHE A 207 20.57 0.48 -23.40
C PHE A 207 19.18 0.82 -22.83
N ALA A 208 18.49 1.70 -23.54
CA ALA A 208 17.15 2.13 -23.16
C ALA A 208 16.30 2.34 -24.41
N THR A 209 14.99 2.31 -24.21
CA THR A 209 13.99 2.67 -25.21
C THR A 209 12.96 3.56 -24.53
N ASN A 210 12.49 4.57 -25.23
CA ASN A 210 11.46 5.47 -24.75
C ASN A 210 10.10 5.04 -25.32
N MET A 211 9.05 5.33 -24.56
CA MET A 211 7.68 5.12 -24.97
C MET A 211 6.85 6.37 -24.61
N ILE A 212 5.95 6.73 -25.48
CA ILE A 212 4.80 7.59 -25.16
C ILE A 212 3.56 6.73 -25.23
N SER A 213 2.69 6.86 -24.24
CA SER A 213 1.43 6.12 -24.18
C SER A 213 0.27 7.00 -23.79
N THR A 214 -0.93 6.48 -24.01
CA THR A 214 -2.16 7.08 -23.50
C THR A 214 -3.11 5.98 -23.03
N VAL A 215 -3.85 6.30 -21.97
CA VAL A 215 -4.97 5.50 -21.45
C VAL A 215 -6.27 6.29 -21.50
N THR A 216 -7.38 5.59 -21.62
CA THR A 216 -8.73 6.19 -21.49
C THR A 216 -9.46 5.60 -20.30
N ASN A 217 -10.45 6.32 -19.79
CA ASN A 217 -11.34 5.83 -18.72
C ASN A 217 -12.15 4.58 -19.13
N GLN A 218 -12.22 4.25 -20.45
CA GLN A 218 -12.83 3.03 -20.96
C GLN A 218 -11.85 1.88 -21.12
N GLY A 219 -10.60 2.04 -20.68
CA GLY A 219 -9.59 0.99 -20.70
C GLY A 219 -8.88 0.80 -22.03
N LYS A 220 -9.01 1.74 -22.97
CA LYS A 220 -8.23 1.72 -24.21
C LYS A 220 -6.82 2.24 -23.95
N VAL A 221 -5.82 1.64 -24.62
CA VAL A 221 -4.42 2.02 -24.55
C VAL A 221 -3.87 2.24 -25.95
N ARG A 222 -3.14 3.32 -26.14
CA ARG A 222 -2.34 3.59 -27.34
C ARG A 222 -0.91 3.87 -26.93
N PHE A 223 0.08 3.41 -27.73
CA PHE A 223 1.47 3.64 -27.41
C PHE A 223 2.34 3.70 -28.67
N MET A 224 3.50 4.34 -28.53
CA MET A 224 4.54 4.37 -29.56
C MET A 224 5.91 4.29 -28.90
N LEU A 225 6.75 3.36 -29.37
CA LEU A 225 8.15 3.27 -28.99
C LEU A 225 8.98 4.22 -29.88
N TYR A 226 9.99 4.83 -29.28
CA TYR A 226 10.95 5.68 -29.99
C TYR A 226 12.32 5.61 -29.30
N ARG A 227 13.40 5.85 -30.07
CA ARG A 227 14.78 5.68 -29.60
C ARG A 227 15.46 7.00 -29.27
N GLU A 228 15.03 8.04 -29.93
CA GLU A 228 15.49 9.42 -29.78
C GLU A 228 14.97 10.07 -28.50
N THR A 229 15.45 11.27 -28.19
CA THR A 229 14.83 12.12 -27.15
C THR A 229 13.46 12.59 -27.63
N MET A 230 12.51 12.85 -26.71
CA MET A 230 11.22 13.44 -27.05
C MET A 230 11.43 14.84 -27.64
N THR A 231 11.02 14.98 -28.88
CA THR A 231 11.07 16.22 -29.66
C THR A 231 9.70 16.52 -30.26
N ALA A 232 9.46 17.75 -30.72
CA ALA A 232 8.20 18.10 -31.36
C ALA A 232 7.84 17.19 -32.56
N PRO A 233 8.76 16.80 -33.48
CA PRO A 233 8.44 15.82 -34.52
C PRO A 233 8.03 14.45 -34.01
N VAL A 234 8.66 13.95 -32.93
CA VAL A 234 8.30 12.67 -32.31
C VAL A 234 6.90 12.73 -31.72
N LEU A 235 6.61 13.80 -30.99
CA LEU A 235 5.28 14.02 -30.43
C LEU A 235 4.23 14.13 -31.53
N ILE A 236 4.44 14.97 -32.55
CA ILE A 236 3.50 15.13 -33.67
C ILE A 236 3.24 13.79 -34.37
N ARG A 237 4.28 12.97 -34.58
CA ARG A 237 4.12 11.61 -35.11
C ARG A 237 3.18 10.75 -34.26
N PHE A 238 3.30 10.85 -32.94
CA PHE A 238 2.39 10.15 -32.02
C PHE A 238 0.96 10.71 -32.09
N LEU A 239 0.80 12.02 -32.02
CA LEU A 239 -0.51 12.69 -32.10
C LEU A 239 -1.26 12.35 -33.39
N ALA A 240 -0.57 12.35 -34.53
CA ALA A 240 -1.15 11.98 -35.83
C ALA A 240 -1.63 10.52 -35.84
N ARG A 241 -0.88 9.60 -35.22
CA ARG A 241 -1.32 8.20 -35.06
C ARG A 241 -2.52 8.10 -34.13
N LEU A 242 -2.48 8.82 -33.01
CA LEU A 242 -3.55 8.81 -32.01
C LEU A 242 -4.88 9.26 -32.63
N VAL A 243 -4.86 10.39 -33.34
CA VAL A 243 -6.05 10.92 -34.04
C VAL A 243 -6.61 9.91 -35.05
N ARG A 244 -5.74 9.34 -35.88
CA ARG A 244 -6.17 8.33 -36.87
C ARG A 244 -6.79 7.10 -36.21
N ASP A 245 -6.16 6.61 -35.12
CA ASP A 245 -6.54 5.34 -34.47
C ASP A 245 -7.74 5.53 -33.52
N ALA A 246 -8.05 6.75 -33.08
CA ALA A 246 -9.20 7.06 -32.24
C ALA A 246 -10.53 7.10 -33.04
N GLY A 247 -10.49 7.53 -34.31
CA GLY A 247 -11.69 7.64 -35.17
C GLY A 247 -12.74 8.65 -34.71
N ARG A 248 -12.38 9.49 -33.74
CA ARG A 248 -13.20 10.58 -33.17
C ARG A 248 -12.29 11.66 -32.61
N LYS A 249 -12.87 12.81 -32.24
CA LYS A 249 -12.12 13.88 -31.60
C LYS A 249 -11.46 13.38 -30.32
N VAL A 250 -10.21 13.75 -30.10
CA VAL A 250 -9.38 13.38 -28.96
C VAL A 250 -9.17 14.59 -28.04
N PHE A 251 -9.50 14.45 -26.78
CA PHE A 251 -9.09 15.36 -25.73
C PHE A 251 -7.93 14.70 -24.98
N LEU A 252 -6.70 15.20 -25.20
CA LEU A 252 -5.51 14.60 -24.65
C LEU A 252 -4.98 15.44 -23.49
N ILE A 253 -4.92 14.82 -22.31
CA ILE A 253 -4.39 15.43 -21.09
C ILE A 253 -2.95 14.94 -20.92
N LEU A 254 -2.00 15.87 -20.83
CA LEU A 254 -0.56 15.63 -20.69
C LEU A 254 0.00 16.39 -19.49
N ASP A 255 1.24 16.09 -19.11
CA ASP A 255 2.02 16.91 -18.21
C ASP A 255 2.51 18.23 -18.91
N ASN A 256 3.20 19.06 -18.14
CA ASN A 256 3.71 20.35 -18.63
C ASN A 256 5.13 20.28 -19.22
N LEU A 257 5.50 19.19 -19.90
CA LEU A 257 6.80 19.10 -20.54
C LEU A 257 6.96 20.18 -21.61
N ARG A 258 8.13 20.85 -21.66
CA ARG A 258 8.39 22.00 -22.59
C ARG A 258 8.09 21.67 -24.03
N VAL A 259 8.32 20.45 -24.49
CA VAL A 259 8.08 20.03 -25.87
C VAL A 259 6.61 20.16 -26.26
N HIS A 260 5.70 19.94 -25.34
CA HIS A 260 4.25 20.03 -25.55
C HIS A 260 3.82 21.46 -25.92
N HIS A 261 4.53 22.44 -25.43
CA HIS A 261 4.27 23.86 -25.66
C HIS A 261 5.07 24.46 -26.83
N SER A 262 5.82 23.63 -27.57
CA SER A 262 6.64 24.14 -28.69
C SER A 262 5.80 24.71 -29.83
N ASN A 263 6.35 25.69 -30.55
CA ASN A 263 5.65 26.33 -31.68
C ASN A 263 5.22 25.32 -32.74
N LYS A 264 6.10 24.34 -33.06
CA LYS A 264 5.80 23.28 -34.05
C LYS A 264 4.59 22.45 -33.64
N VAL A 265 4.44 22.10 -32.34
CA VAL A 265 3.29 21.38 -31.84
C VAL A 265 2.04 22.26 -31.90
N ARG A 266 2.14 23.54 -31.46
CA ARG A 266 1.00 24.46 -31.52
C ARG A 266 0.51 24.69 -32.96
N ASP A 267 1.41 24.84 -33.92
CA ASP A 267 1.03 25.04 -35.32
C ASP A 267 0.38 23.78 -35.91
N TRP A 268 0.85 22.59 -35.51
CA TRP A 268 0.25 21.34 -35.91
C TRP A 268 -1.17 21.20 -35.33
N LEU A 269 -1.35 21.49 -34.03
CA LEU A 269 -2.64 21.44 -33.34
C LEU A 269 -3.66 22.42 -33.95
N LYS A 270 -3.26 23.62 -34.30
CA LYS A 270 -4.15 24.59 -35.02
C LYS A 270 -4.73 23.99 -36.30
N LYS A 271 -3.91 23.23 -37.05
CA LYS A 271 -4.35 22.57 -38.30
C LYS A 271 -5.24 21.36 -38.07
N HIS A 272 -5.24 20.80 -36.85
CA HIS A 272 -5.98 19.60 -36.51
C HIS A 272 -6.96 19.82 -35.36
N ALA A 273 -7.38 21.06 -35.11
CA ALA A 273 -8.24 21.46 -33.99
C ALA A 273 -9.59 20.72 -33.95
N GLU A 274 -10.09 20.31 -35.12
CA GLU A 274 -11.32 19.49 -35.21
C GLU A 274 -11.14 18.06 -34.73
N HIS A 275 -9.89 17.57 -34.68
CA HIS A 275 -9.56 16.18 -34.37
C HIS A 275 -8.94 15.97 -33.00
N ILE A 276 -8.21 17.00 -32.47
CA ILE A 276 -7.50 16.86 -31.21
C ILE A 276 -7.35 18.21 -30.50
N GLU A 277 -7.51 18.19 -29.20
CA GLU A 277 -7.20 19.30 -28.30
C GLU A 277 -6.33 18.82 -27.13
N LEU A 278 -5.33 19.61 -26.74
CA LEU A 278 -4.46 19.31 -25.61
C LEU A 278 -4.89 20.08 -24.36
N PHE A 279 -4.87 19.39 -23.24
CA PHE A 279 -5.05 19.93 -21.90
C PHE A 279 -3.83 19.56 -21.05
N PHE A 280 -3.56 20.34 -20.02
CA PHE A 280 -2.37 20.14 -19.21
C PHE A 280 -2.73 19.95 -17.74
N LEU A 281 -2.05 18.99 -17.11
CA LEU A 281 -2.13 18.78 -15.67
C LEU A 281 -1.48 19.96 -14.92
N PRO A 282 -1.87 20.20 -13.66
CA PRO A 282 -1.10 21.09 -12.79
C PRO A 282 0.37 20.65 -12.72
N ALA A 283 1.28 21.60 -12.62
CA ALA A 283 2.70 21.29 -12.53
C ALA A 283 3.00 20.41 -11.30
N TYR A 284 3.91 19.47 -11.47
CA TYR A 284 4.36 18.56 -10.40
C TYR A 284 3.26 17.69 -9.79
N SER A 285 2.27 17.26 -10.58
CA SER A 285 1.12 16.46 -10.10
C SER A 285 0.99 15.13 -10.85
N PRO A 286 2.02 14.25 -10.83
CA PRO A 286 1.99 12.96 -11.52
C PRO A 286 0.91 12.02 -10.98
N GLU A 287 0.52 12.18 -9.70
CA GLU A 287 -0.54 11.39 -9.09
C GLU A 287 -1.93 11.57 -9.73
N LEU A 288 -2.11 12.63 -10.52
CA LEU A 288 -3.34 12.86 -11.28
C LEU A 288 -3.35 12.14 -12.63
N ASN A 289 -2.21 11.59 -13.06
CA ASN A 289 -2.09 10.95 -14.37
C ASN A 289 -2.23 9.42 -14.26
N PRO A 290 -3.34 8.82 -14.73
CA PRO A 290 -3.51 7.36 -14.70
C PRO A 290 -2.49 6.61 -15.58
N ASP A 291 -1.85 7.25 -16.56
CA ASP A 291 -0.80 6.62 -17.38
C ASP A 291 0.45 6.27 -16.56
N GLU A 292 0.70 6.94 -15.43
CA GLU A 292 1.77 6.57 -14.50
C GLU A 292 1.59 5.16 -13.91
N TYR A 293 0.35 4.73 -13.65
CA TYR A 293 0.07 3.37 -13.21
C TYR A 293 0.29 2.34 -14.32
N LEU A 294 -0.04 2.69 -15.58
CA LEU A 294 0.31 1.88 -16.74
C LEU A 294 1.83 1.72 -16.82
N ASN A 295 2.58 2.80 -16.66
CA ASN A 295 4.04 2.80 -16.65
C ASN A 295 4.62 1.93 -15.54
N CYS A 296 4.01 1.91 -14.35
CA CYS A 296 4.39 1.01 -13.25
C CYS A 296 4.15 -0.46 -13.61
N ASP A 297 2.98 -0.81 -14.14
CA ASP A 297 2.64 -2.16 -14.57
C ASP A 297 3.55 -2.63 -15.72
N LEU A 298 3.80 -1.77 -16.70
CA LEU A 298 4.72 -2.04 -17.79
C LEU A 298 6.13 -2.39 -17.28
N LYS A 299 6.70 -1.52 -16.43
CA LYS A 299 8.04 -1.74 -15.87
C LYS A 299 8.10 -3.03 -15.06
N ALA A 300 7.07 -3.35 -14.30
CA ALA A 300 6.98 -4.60 -13.56
C ALA A 300 6.96 -5.83 -14.50
N LEU A 301 6.20 -5.79 -15.58
CA LEU A 301 6.12 -6.88 -16.57
C LEU A 301 7.43 -7.07 -17.36
N VAL A 302 8.07 -5.97 -17.76
CA VAL A 302 9.32 -6.00 -18.55
C VAL A 302 10.49 -6.50 -17.71
N HIS A 303 10.61 -5.99 -16.46
CA HIS A 303 11.76 -6.27 -15.60
C HIS A 303 11.55 -7.47 -14.66
N GLY A 304 10.33 -7.99 -14.53
CA GLY A 304 10.04 -9.22 -13.78
C GLY A 304 10.50 -10.52 -14.49
N GLY A 305 10.83 -10.42 -15.78
CA GLY A 305 11.29 -11.55 -16.60
C GLY A 305 12.81 -11.61 -16.78
N LYS A 306 13.27 -12.47 -17.70
CA LYS A 306 14.70 -12.54 -18.07
C LYS A 306 15.19 -11.18 -18.56
N PRO A 307 16.40 -10.72 -18.20
CA PRO A 307 16.98 -9.49 -18.76
C PRO A 307 17.06 -9.52 -20.29
N ALA A 308 16.78 -8.39 -20.93
CA ALA A 308 16.97 -8.26 -22.37
C ALA A 308 18.47 -8.20 -22.68
N ARG A 309 18.89 -8.84 -23.77
CA ARG A 309 20.31 -8.90 -24.18
C ARG A 309 20.74 -7.73 -25.06
N ASN A 310 19.78 -7.13 -25.74
CA ASN A 310 19.97 -5.98 -26.61
C ASN A 310 18.71 -5.14 -26.66
N ARG A 311 18.80 -3.97 -27.35
CA ARG A 311 17.68 -3.02 -27.44
C ARG A 311 16.47 -3.60 -28.18
N ASP A 312 16.68 -4.37 -29.23
CA ASP A 312 15.58 -4.93 -30.03
C ASP A 312 14.79 -5.96 -29.21
N GLU A 313 15.48 -6.78 -28.40
CA GLU A 313 14.83 -7.68 -27.44
C GLU A 313 14.07 -6.90 -26.36
N LEU A 314 14.61 -5.79 -25.85
CA LEU A 314 13.91 -4.91 -24.92
C LEU A 314 12.64 -4.35 -25.55
N GLU A 315 12.70 -3.82 -26.75
CA GLU A 315 11.52 -3.30 -27.46
C GLU A 315 10.48 -4.39 -27.72
N SER A 316 10.91 -5.59 -28.08
CA SER A 316 10.01 -6.75 -28.24
C SER A 316 9.28 -7.08 -26.93
N LYS A 317 10.00 -7.09 -25.81
CA LYS A 317 9.40 -7.31 -24.49
C LYS A 317 8.41 -6.20 -24.11
N ILE A 318 8.74 -4.94 -24.37
CA ILE A 318 7.85 -3.80 -24.13
C ILE A 318 6.57 -3.96 -24.97
N ARG A 319 6.68 -4.25 -26.27
CA ARG A 319 5.50 -4.51 -27.14
C ARG A 319 4.65 -5.65 -26.61
N GLY A 320 5.26 -6.79 -26.25
CA GLY A 320 4.54 -7.92 -25.68
C GLY A 320 3.85 -7.60 -24.34
N ALA A 321 4.49 -6.81 -23.48
CA ALA A 321 3.87 -6.34 -22.22
C ALA A 321 2.71 -5.38 -22.48
N MET A 322 2.88 -4.41 -23.39
CA MET A 322 1.82 -3.46 -23.75
C MET A 322 0.61 -4.17 -24.38
N MET A 323 0.82 -5.15 -25.25
CA MET A 323 -0.27 -5.97 -25.80
C MET A 323 -1.03 -6.73 -24.70
N LYS A 324 -0.33 -7.25 -23.68
CA LYS A 324 -0.97 -7.89 -22.52
C LYS A 324 -1.81 -6.90 -21.71
N ILE A 325 -1.33 -5.66 -21.56
CA ILE A 325 -2.08 -4.59 -20.87
C ILE A 325 -3.31 -4.19 -21.68
N GLN A 326 -3.17 -3.97 -23.01
CA GLN A 326 -4.28 -3.66 -23.91
C GLN A 326 -5.39 -4.70 -23.87
N ASN A 327 -5.06 -5.97 -23.70
CA ASN A 327 -6.01 -7.07 -23.58
C ASN A 327 -6.67 -7.17 -22.19
N ARG A 328 -6.40 -6.23 -21.28
CA ARG A 328 -6.97 -6.17 -19.92
C ARG A 328 -7.65 -4.82 -19.63
N PRO A 329 -8.70 -4.45 -20.40
CA PRO A 329 -9.31 -3.12 -20.26
C PRO A 329 -9.83 -2.85 -18.84
N LYS A 330 -10.36 -3.84 -18.13
CA LYS A 330 -10.79 -3.70 -16.73
C LYS A 330 -9.64 -3.30 -15.79
N ARG A 331 -8.42 -3.79 -16.05
CA ARG A 331 -7.24 -3.39 -15.30
C ARG A 331 -6.86 -1.95 -15.60
N VAL A 332 -6.88 -1.56 -16.87
CA VAL A 332 -6.59 -0.19 -17.31
C VAL A 332 -7.61 0.81 -16.74
N MET A 333 -8.89 0.44 -16.69
CA MET A 333 -9.95 1.24 -16.07
C MET A 333 -9.77 1.46 -14.57
N SER A 334 -8.92 0.68 -13.90
CA SER A 334 -8.63 0.80 -12.46
C SER A 334 -7.40 1.67 -12.17
N TYR A 335 -6.76 2.23 -13.17
CA TYR A 335 -5.67 3.19 -13.05
C TYR A 335 -6.21 4.61 -12.78
#